data_44717b91903a55f602995bee5ccf8dfc
#
_entry.id   44717b91903a55f602995bee5ccf8dfc
#
_cell.length_a   1.000
_cell.length_b   1.000
_cell.length_c   1.000
_cell.angle_alpha   90.00
_cell.angle_beta   90.00
_cell.angle_gamma   90.00
#
_symmetry.space_group_name_H-M   'P 1'
#
loop_
_entity.id
_entity.type
_entity.pdbx_description
1 polymer ?
#
loop_
_entity_poly.entity_id
_entity_poly.type
_entity_poly.pdbx_seq_one_letter_code
_entity_poly.pdbx_strand_id
1 'polypeptide(L)'
;MLRVLEINEPQDLSYVRCNWHRLWESTQGATFFQTIEWLQIYWKHFGEGKHLRVLLVLDGQQLVGVVPLVVIKEPTRLGKVRVLTYPLADWGTHFSVLAENPLQTLGRALQHIQDTPRNWDMIDLRWLAEEDLELNLTSDAMSEAGYNPSPGVWTETVFVDFEGTWDDYLRSRSPKLRSDIRRKLKKYDLTGRVHLERYRPKGKAANDCDPRWDLYEQATAIAEKSWQGHSTTGTTISHRPIRRYIKDCHIAATELGMLDLAMLYLDGNPIGFCYNYCSDGHVFGLRRGDSPEAREHGLGTVLTAALIRDSFERGDKTLDMGPGSFEAKRRWMTRIATVGRMTHYPMLAPRAQILRLKHWLQSCRDRKTGRLRTALEEKQSPA
;
A
#
# COMPACT_ATOMS: atom_id res chain seq x y z
N MET A 1 7.25 -11.37 -30.91
CA MET A 1 8.35 -11.75 -29.97
C MET A 1 8.54 -10.63 -28.98
N LEU A 2 8.42 -10.91 -27.68
CA LEU A 2 8.58 -9.89 -26.65
C LEU A 2 10.02 -9.41 -26.59
N ARG A 3 10.20 -8.09 -26.61
CA ARG A 3 11.48 -7.42 -26.38
C ARG A 3 11.37 -6.53 -25.15
N VAL A 4 12.50 -6.25 -24.50
CA VAL A 4 12.57 -5.37 -23.34
C VAL A 4 13.37 -4.12 -23.70
N LEU A 5 12.82 -2.96 -23.32
CA LEU A 5 13.50 -1.68 -23.34
C LEU A 5 13.67 -1.21 -21.91
N GLU A 6 14.87 -0.85 -21.50
CA GLU A 6 15.14 -0.35 -20.14
C GLU A 6 15.27 1.18 -20.15
N ILE A 7 14.56 1.84 -19.24
CA ILE A 7 14.68 3.27 -18.94
C ILE A 7 15.42 3.44 -17.62
N ASN A 8 16.53 4.15 -17.65
CA ASN A 8 17.35 4.47 -16.48
C ASN A 8 17.29 5.95 -16.09
N GLU A 9 16.85 6.81 -17.01
CA GLU A 9 16.75 8.25 -16.78
C GLU A 9 15.29 8.68 -16.63
N PRO A 10 14.93 9.39 -15.54
CA PRO A 10 13.52 9.73 -15.23
C PRO A 10 12.87 10.66 -16.28
N GLN A 11 13.66 11.48 -17.01
CA GLN A 11 13.13 12.32 -18.09
C GLN A 11 12.56 11.50 -19.25
N ASP A 12 13.12 10.30 -19.51
CA ASP A 12 12.71 9.44 -20.61
C ASP A 12 11.33 8.78 -20.37
N LEU A 13 10.87 8.77 -19.12
CA LEU A 13 9.51 8.32 -18.79
C LEU A 13 8.43 9.14 -19.51
N SER A 14 8.72 10.40 -19.86
CA SER A 14 7.78 11.26 -20.58
C SER A 14 7.37 10.69 -21.95
N TYR A 15 8.27 9.99 -22.65
CA TYR A 15 8.02 9.41 -23.97
C TYR A 15 7.02 8.24 -23.96
N VAL A 16 6.84 7.59 -22.81
CA VAL A 16 5.99 6.40 -22.68
C VAL A 16 4.69 6.68 -21.91
N ARG A 17 4.48 7.93 -21.44
CA ARG A 17 3.34 8.30 -20.59
C ARG A 17 1.98 7.83 -21.12
N CYS A 18 1.66 8.14 -22.37
CA CYS A 18 0.36 7.77 -22.95
C CYS A 18 0.15 6.24 -23.02
N ASN A 19 1.22 5.50 -23.38
CA ASN A 19 1.15 4.04 -23.46
C ASN A 19 1.07 3.42 -22.05
N TRP A 20 1.79 4.00 -21.09
CA TRP A 20 1.72 3.57 -19.68
C TRP A 20 0.32 3.76 -19.09
N HIS A 21 -0.31 4.94 -19.31
CA HIS A 21 -1.68 5.19 -18.86
C HIS A 21 -2.67 4.19 -19.46
N ARG A 22 -2.59 3.95 -20.76
CA ARG A 22 -3.46 2.98 -21.45
C ARG A 22 -3.30 1.57 -20.88
N LEU A 23 -2.05 1.15 -20.62
CA LEU A 23 -1.78 -0.15 -20.00
C LEU A 23 -2.28 -0.18 -18.55
N TRP A 24 -2.09 0.91 -17.80
CA TRP A 24 -2.57 1.01 -16.43
C TRP A 24 -4.11 0.91 -16.36
N GLU A 25 -4.82 1.59 -17.24
CA GLU A 25 -6.29 1.54 -17.34
C GLU A 25 -6.81 0.13 -17.69
N SER A 26 -6.06 -0.65 -18.48
CA SER A 26 -6.43 -2.02 -18.86
C SER A 26 -5.98 -3.08 -17.86
N THR A 27 -5.09 -2.75 -16.92
CA THR A 27 -4.58 -3.71 -15.93
C THR A 27 -5.53 -3.81 -14.75
N GLN A 28 -6.15 -4.96 -14.56
CA GLN A 28 -7.07 -5.22 -13.44
C GLN A 28 -6.33 -5.09 -12.10
N GLY A 29 -6.94 -4.38 -11.16
CA GLY A 29 -6.38 -4.18 -9.82
C GLY A 29 -5.19 -3.22 -9.76
N ALA A 30 -4.90 -2.49 -10.85
CA ALA A 30 -3.85 -1.48 -10.85
C ALA A 30 -4.16 -0.35 -9.86
N THR A 31 -3.16 0.06 -9.10
CA THR A 31 -3.25 1.03 -8.02
C THR A 31 -2.60 2.36 -8.38
N PHE A 32 -2.78 3.38 -7.54
CA PHE A 32 -2.05 4.65 -7.66
C PHE A 32 -0.53 4.46 -7.67
N PHE A 33 -0.02 3.49 -6.92
CA PHE A 33 1.42 3.23 -6.79
C PHE A 33 2.07 2.64 -8.06
N GLN A 34 1.26 2.27 -9.06
CA GLN A 34 1.73 1.77 -10.36
C GLN A 34 1.55 2.82 -11.46
N THR A 35 1.07 4.03 -11.13
CA THR A 35 1.00 5.13 -12.10
C THR A 35 2.38 5.70 -12.39
N ILE A 36 2.56 6.26 -13.59
CA ILE A 36 3.79 6.94 -13.97
C ILE A 36 3.99 8.22 -13.14
N GLU A 37 2.90 8.90 -12.75
CA GLU A 37 2.89 10.08 -11.90
C GLU A 37 3.51 9.76 -10.55
N TRP A 38 3.06 8.66 -9.92
CA TRP A 38 3.60 8.25 -8.63
C TRP A 38 5.09 7.92 -8.73
N LEU A 39 5.52 7.20 -9.77
CA LEU A 39 6.93 6.88 -9.97
C LEU A 39 7.79 8.14 -10.15
N GLN A 40 7.32 9.12 -10.93
CA GLN A 40 8.02 10.39 -11.13
C GLN A 40 8.11 11.20 -9.83
N ILE A 41 7.04 11.23 -9.03
CA ILE A 41 7.02 11.88 -7.71
C ILE A 41 7.96 11.15 -6.75
N TYR A 42 7.90 9.82 -6.69
CA TYR A 42 8.83 9.01 -5.91
C TYR A 42 10.28 9.34 -6.26
N TRP A 43 10.61 9.39 -7.55
CA TRP A 43 11.96 9.67 -8.02
C TRP A 43 12.40 11.09 -7.67
N LYS A 44 11.55 12.08 -7.84
CA LYS A 44 11.81 13.48 -7.48
C LYS A 44 12.21 13.64 -6.00
N HIS A 45 11.59 12.88 -5.11
CA HIS A 45 11.77 13.05 -3.66
C HIS A 45 12.75 12.05 -3.04
N PHE A 46 12.90 10.86 -3.63
CA PHE A 46 13.66 9.77 -3.05
C PHE A 46 14.66 9.13 -4.01
N GLY A 47 14.82 9.63 -5.22
CA GLY A 47 15.72 9.06 -6.24
C GLY A 47 17.20 9.26 -5.96
N GLU A 48 17.59 10.24 -5.12
CA GLU A 48 18.98 10.55 -4.84
C GLU A 48 19.75 9.31 -4.34
N GLY A 49 20.89 9.03 -5.00
CA GLY A 49 21.74 7.88 -4.68
C GLY A 49 21.17 6.51 -5.03
N LYS A 50 20.02 6.45 -5.70
CA LYS A 50 19.41 5.25 -6.25
C LYS A 50 19.68 5.14 -7.76
N HIS A 51 19.36 3.97 -8.32
CA HIS A 51 19.49 3.72 -9.75
C HIS A 51 18.16 3.21 -10.30
N LEU A 52 17.59 3.94 -11.25
CA LEU A 52 16.30 3.58 -11.87
C LEU A 52 16.51 2.46 -12.88
N ARG A 53 15.60 1.50 -12.90
CA ARG A 53 15.56 0.39 -13.85
C ARG A 53 14.11 0.08 -14.21
N VAL A 54 13.49 0.90 -15.04
CA VAL A 54 12.12 0.65 -15.53
C VAL A 54 12.19 -0.18 -16.79
N LEU A 55 11.62 -1.36 -16.74
CA LEU A 55 11.63 -2.32 -17.84
C LEU A 55 10.27 -2.27 -18.55
N LEU A 56 10.30 -1.87 -19.82
CA LEU A 56 9.16 -1.85 -20.71
C LEU A 56 9.17 -3.10 -21.56
N VAL A 57 8.16 -3.92 -21.47
CA VAL A 57 7.99 -5.11 -22.28
C VAL A 57 7.09 -4.78 -23.46
N LEU A 58 7.57 -5.03 -24.66
CA LEU A 58 6.95 -4.68 -25.92
C LEU A 58 6.66 -5.92 -26.73
N ASP A 59 5.46 -6.03 -27.31
CA ASP A 59 5.17 -6.94 -28.41
C ASP A 59 5.06 -6.14 -29.72
N GLY A 60 6.05 -6.32 -30.59
CA GLY A 60 6.23 -5.43 -31.73
C GLY A 60 6.47 -3.98 -31.28
N GLN A 61 5.52 -3.08 -31.54
CA GLN A 61 5.52 -1.68 -31.15
C GLN A 61 4.62 -1.41 -29.91
N GLN A 62 3.81 -2.37 -29.51
CA GLN A 62 2.85 -2.20 -28.44
C GLN A 62 3.52 -2.43 -27.08
N LEU A 63 3.30 -1.51 -26.13
CA LEU A 63 3.65 -1.69 -24.73
C LEU A 63 2.65 -2.65 -24.09
N VAL A 64 3.11 -3.83 -23.67
CA VAL A 64 2.29 -4.89 -23.07
C VAL A 64 2.64 -5.14 -21.60
N GLY A 65 3.72 -4.52 -21.11
CA GLY A 65 4.08 -4.65 -19.71
C GLY A 65 5.06 -3.59 -19.23
N VAL A 66 4.97 -3.25 -17.95
CA VAL A 66 5.88 -2.34 -17.24
C VAL A 66 6.28 -2.97 -15.92
N VAL A 67 7.59 -3.05 -15.67
CA VAL A 67 8.17 -3.49 -14.40
C VAL A 67 9.06 -2.37 -13.85
N PRO A 68 8.56 -1.53 -12.94
CA PRO A 68 9.32 -0.42 -12.38
C PRO A 68 10.22 -0.94 -11.25
N LEU A 69 11.51 -1.05 -11.50
CA LEU A 69 12.50 -1.44 -10.50
C LEU A 69 13.47 -0.30 -10.19
N VAL A 70 14.09 -0.40 -9.04
CA VAL A 70 15.15 0.50 -8.58
C VAL A 70 16.24 -0.29 -7.87
N VAL A 71 17.48 0.16 -7.95
CA VAL A 71 18.55 -0.32 -7.08
C VAL A 71 18.76 0.68 -5.97
N ILE A 72 18.53 0.24 -4.74
CA ILE A 72 18.71 1.03 -3.52
C ILE A 72 19.92 0.54 -2.73
N LYS A 73 20.47 1.38 -1.84
CA LYS A 73 21.55 1.00 -0.91
C LYS A 73 20.97 0.89 0.50
N GLU A 74 20.78 -0.32 0.97
CA GLU A 74 20.30 -0.57 2.35
C GLU A 74 21.48 -0.73 3.32
N PRO A 75 21.45 -0.05 4.50
CA PRO A 75 22.44 -0.25 5.53
C PRO A 75 22.25 -1.61 6.20
N THR A 76 23.34 -2.33 6.38
CA THR A 76 23.38 -3.58 7.14
C THR A 76 24.51 -3.52 8.16
N ARG A 77 24.54 -4.48 9.09
CA ARG A 77 25.67 -4.59 10.04
C ARG A 77 27.03 -4.85 9.36
N LEU A 78 27.01 -5.27 8.09
CA LEU A 78 28.18 -5.61 7.30
C LEU A 78 28.49 -4.54 6.23
N GLY A 79 27.92 -3.35 6.38
CA GLY A 79 28.02 -2.27 5.41
C GLY A 79 26.77 -2.13 4.53
N LYS A 80 26.85 -1.34 3.47
CA LYS A 80 25.74 -1.11 2.54
C LYS A 80 25.63 -2.26 1.53
N VAL A 81 24.40 -2.72 1.27
CA VAL A 81 24.05 -3.73 0.27
C VAL A 81 23.17 -3.09 -0.80
N ARG A 82 23.46 -3.35 -2.06
CA ARG A 82 22.66 -2.89 -3.19
C ARG A 82 21.53 -3.88 -3.42
N VAL A 83 20.30 -3.40 -3.30
CA VAL A 83 19.09 -4.22 -3.43
C VAL A 83 18.31 -3.79 -4.65
N LEU A 84 18.07 -4.72 -5.59
CA LEU A 84 17.12 -4.53 -6.68
C LEU A 84 15.72 -4.80 -6.15
N THR A 85 14.83 -3.82 -6.21
CA THR A 85 13.49 -3.88 -5.62
C THR A 85 12.50 -2.99 -6.38
N TYR A 86 11.22 -3.05 -6.04
CA TYR A 86 10.26 -2.02 -6.46
C TYR A 86 10.58 -0.66 -5.83
N PRO A 87 10.10 0.47 -6.40
CA PRO A 87 10.37 1.82 -5.90
C PRO A 87 9.56 2.09 -4.63
N LEU A 88 9.98 1.48 -3.52
CA LEU A 88 9.25 1.49 -2.25
C LEU A 88 9.44 2.80 -1.49
N ALA A 89 8.34 3.32 -0.95
CA ALA A 89 8.31 4.35 0.07
C ALA A 89 7.35 3.93 1.19
N ASP A 90 7.47 4.52 2.37
CA ASP A 90 6.60 4.20 3.53
C ASP A 90 5.11 4.52 3.30
N TRP A 91 4.79 5.14 2.18
CA TRP A 91 3.45 5.50 1.74
C TRP A 91 2.98 4.71 0.52
N GLY A 92 3.74 3.75 0.07
CA GLY A 92 3.41 2.84 -1.02
C GLY A 92 3.10 1.44 -0.51
N THR A 93 2.04 0.84 -1.02
CA THR A 93 1.62 -0.52 -0.69
C THR A 93 1.25 -1.26 -1.97
N HIS A 94 1.39 -2.58 -1.97
CA HIS A 94 0.99 -3.45 -3.08
C HIS A 94 1.61 -3.08 -4.42
N PHE A 95 2.86 -3.51 -4.62
CA PHE A 95 3.54 -3.37 -5.91
C PHE A 95 3.38 -4.65 -6.72
N SER A 96 3.03 -4.49 -7.97
CA SER A 96 3.02 -5.55 -8.97
C SER A 96 3.43 -4.98 -10.33
N VAL A 97 3.61 -5.84 -11.30
CA VAL A 97 3.80 -5.45 -12.71
C VAL A 97 2.50 -4.92 -13.29
N LEU A 98 2.60 -3.92 -14.16
CA LEU A 98 1.49 -3.55 -15.04
C LEU A 98 1.54 -4.43 -16.28
N ALA A 99 0.59 -5.34 -16.44
CA ALA A 99 0.52 -6.20 -17.62
C ALA A 99 -0.79 -7.00 -17.66
N GLU A 100 -1.25 -7.35 -18.84
CA GLU A 100 -2.30 -8.37 -19.03
C GLU A 100 -1.80 -9.77 -18.66
N ASN A 101 -0.50 -10.05 -18.90
CA ASN A 101 0.15 -11.30 -18.50
C ASN A 101 1.34 -11.00 -17.58
N PRO A 102 1.11 -10.93 -16.24
CA PRO A 102 2.14 -10.57 -15.28
C PRO A 102 3.31 -11.56 -15.22
N LEU A 103 3.05 -12.88 -15.29
CA LEU A 103 4.09 -13.93 -15.26
C LEU A 103 5.08 -13.75 -16.41
N GLN A 104 4.57 -13.67 -17.64
CA GLN A 104 5.39 -13.54 -18.83
C GLN A 104 6.15 -12.22 -18.84
N THR A 105 5.49 -11.14 -18.44
CA THR A 105 6.10 -9.80 -18.40
C THR A 105 7.25 -9.75 -17.39
N LEU A 106 7.01 -10.22 -16.17
CA LEU A 106 8.04 -10.23 -15.12
C LEU A 106 9.19 -11.16 -15.49
N GLY A 107 8.90 -12.34 -16.03
CA GLY A 107 9.93 -13.29 -16.51
C GLY A 107 10.84 -12.68 -17.57
N ARG A 108 10.26 -11.98 -18.56
CA ARG A 108 11.06 -11.28 -19.60
C ARG A 108 11.88 -10.12 -19.04
N ALA A 109 11.30 -9.34 -18.13
CA ALA A 109 12.02 -8.27 -17.46
C ALA A 109 13.20 -8.80 -16.63
N LEU A 110 12.98 -9.86 -15.86
CA LEU A 110 14.03 -10.49 -15.05
C LEU A 110 15.12 -11.15 -15.91
N GLN A 111 14.76 -11.77 -17.05
CA GLN A 111 15.74 -12.27 -18.00
C GLN A 111 16.64 -11.14 -18.52
N HIS A 112 16.05 -9.98 -18.88
CA HIS A 112 16.83 -8.80 -19.28
C HIS A 112 17.77 -8.33 -18.16
N ILE A 113 17.30 -8.33 -16.87
CA ILE A 113 18.15 -8.03 -15.71
C ILE A 113 19.34 -8.99 -15.60
N GLN A 114 19.15 -10.25 -15.92
CA GLN A 114 20.21 -11.27 -15.90
C GLN A 114 21.23 -11.08 -17.01
N ASP A 115 20.75 -10.69 -18.20
CA ASP A 115 21.58 -10.50 -19.40
C ASP A 115 22.35 -9.17 -19.38
N THR A 116 22.05 -8.26 -18.46
CA THR A 116 22.70 -6.96 -18.33
C THR A 116 23.73 -6.93 -17.17
N PRO A 117 24.72 -6.01 -17.21
CA PRO A 117 25.71 -5.91 -16.15
C PRO A 117 25.09 -5.71 -14.78
N ARG A 118 25.44 -6.58 -13.83
CA ARG A 118 24.87 -6.60 -12.49
C ARG A 118 25.36 -5.41 -11.67
N ASN A 119 24.47 -4.51 -11.29
CA ASN A 119 24.71 -3.39 -10.40
C ASN A 119 24.05 -3.55 -9.01
N TRP A 120 23.60 -4.75 -8.66
CA TRP A 120 22.94 -5.12 -7.41
C TRP A 120 23.62 -6.33 -6.76
N ASP A 121 23.43 -6.49 -5.45
CA ASP A 121 23.98 -7.58 -4.65
C ASP A 121 22.92 -8.65 -4.34
N MET A 122 21.63 -8.26 -4.24
CA MET A 122 20.48 -9.17 -4.08
C MET A 122 19.23 -8.58 -4.74
N ILE A 123 18.28 -9.45 -5.05
CA ILE A 123 16.91 -9.05 -5.42
C ILE A 123 16.02 -9.21 -4.19
N ASP A 124 15.12 -8.26 -3.95
CA ASP A 124 14.14 -8.31 -2.88
C ASP A 124 12.87 -7.57 -3.31
N LEU A 125 11.97 -8.31 -3.96
CA LEU A 125 10.67 -7.78 -4.39
C LEU A 125 9.70 -7.85 -3.21
N ARG A 126 9.31 -6.69 -2.70
CA ARG A 126 8.47 -6.52 -1.51
C ARG A 126 7.08 -6.05 -1.87
N TRP A 127 6.15 -6.14 -0.94
CA TRP A 127 4.76 -5.72 -1.08
C TRP A 127 4.01 -6.50 -2.17
N LEU A 128 4.33 -7.78 -2.32
CA LEU A 128 3.61 -8.68 -3.22
C LEU A 128 2.23 -8.98 -2.63
N ALA A 129 1.19 -8.83 -3.45
CA ALA A 129 -0.18 -9.11 -3.06
C ALA A 129 -0.37 -10.61 -2.75
N GLU A 130 -1.42 -10.94 -2.02
CA GLU A 130 -1.75 -12.32 -1.65
C GLU A 130 -1.97 -13.19 -2.89
N GLU A 131 -2.64 -12.67 -3.92
CA GLU A 131 -2.86 -13.35 -5.19
C GLU A 131 -1.55 -13.70 -5.92
N ASP A 132 -0.54 -12.84 -5.86
CA ASP A 132 0.80 -13.15 -6.42
C ASP A 132 1.41 -14.37 -5.74
N LEU A 133 1.23 -14.47 -4.41
CA LEU A 133 1.74 -15.59 -3.62
C LEU A 133 0.96 -16.88 -3.89
N GLU A 134 -0.36 -16.81 -3.97
CA GLU A 134 -1.24 -17.97 -4.23
C GLU A 134 -1.01 -18.54 -5.62
N LEU A 135 -0.83 -17.68 -6.62
CA LEU A 135 -0.57 -18.09 -8.02
C LEU A 135 0.91 -18.30 -8.31
N ASN A 136 1.82 -18.08 -7.34
CA ASN A 136 3.27 -18.18 -7.48
C ASN A 136 3.87 -17.32 -8.60
N LEU A 137 3.21 -16.24 -9.02
CA LEU A 137 3.57 -15.45 -10.20
C LEU A 137 5.02 -14.96 -10.16
N THR A 138 5.41 -14.29 -9.09
CA THR A 138 6.78 -13.76 -8.94
C THR A 138 7.81 -14.89 -8.79
N SER A 139 7.46 -15.97 -8.07
CA SER A 139 8.34 -17.14 -7.87
C SER A 139 8.65 -17.83 -9.19
N ASP A 140 7.63 -18.08 -10.00
CA ASP A 140 7.76 -18.78 -11.27
C ASP A 140 8.50 -17.90 -12.30
N ALA A 141 8.16 -16.60 -12.38
CA ALA A 141 8.88 -15.65 -13.24
C ALA A 141 10.37 -15.56 -12.90
N MET A 142 10.73 -15.56 -11.61
CA MET A 142 12.13 -15.59 -11.16
C MET A 142 12.81 -16.90 -11.54
N SER A 143 12.13 -18.04 -11.35
CA SER A 143 12.68 -19.37 -11.66
C SER A 143 12.91 -19.55 -13.15
N GLU A 144 11.96 -19.15 -13.98
CA GLU A 144 12.07 -19.17 -15.45
C GLU A 144 13.21 -18.28 -15.95
N ALA A 145 13.46 -17.16 -15.29
CA ALA A 145 14.58 -16.28 -15.58
C ALA A 145 15.92 -16.76 -14.99
N GLY A 146 16.00 -17.98 -14.41
CA GLY A 146 17.22 -18.57 -13.90
C GLY A 146 17.65 -18.09 -12.50
N TYR A 147 16.78 -17.40 -11.78
CA TYR A 147 17.00 -17.06 -10.38
C TYR A 147 16.56 -18.19 -9.44
N ASN A 148 17.03 -18.12 -8.19
CA ASN A 148 16.59 -19.02 -7.13
C ASN A 148 15.76 -18.22 -6.12
N PRO A 149 14.41 -18.16 -6.29
CA PRO A 149 13.53 -17.38 -5.43
C PRO A 149 13.43 -18.00 -4.04
N SER A 150 13.34 -17.15 -3.04
CA SER A 150 13.07 -17.53 -1.65
C SER A 150 11.90 -16.68 -1.13
N PRO A 151 10.72 -17.30 -0.94
CA PRO A 151 9.53 -16.60 -0.48
C PRO A 151 9.67 -16.22 0.99
N GLY A 152 9.00 -15.15 1.38
CA GLY A 152 8.89 -14.70 2.76
C GLY A 152 7.67 -13.83 2.97
N VAL A 153 7.27 -13.69 4.22
CA VAL A 153 6.26 -12.73 4.63
C VAL A 153 6.92 -11.36 4.79
N TRP A 154 6.35 -10.33 4.17
CA TRP A 154 6.77 -8.95 4.37
C TRP A 154 6.01 -8.32 5.54
N THR A 155 4.69 -8.38 5.50
CA THR A 155 3.80 -7.90 6.54
C THR A 155 2.43 -8.57 6.41
N GLU A 156 1.54 -8.31 7.35
CA GLU A 156 0.12 -8.64 7.24
C GLU A 156 -0.69 -7.35 7.16
N THR A 157 -1.79 -7.37 6.41
CA THR A 157 -2.76 -6.29 6.33
C THR A 157 -4.16 -6.81 6.59
N VAL A 158 -5.06 -5.89 6.94
CA VAL A 158 -6.41 -6.20 7.37
C VAL A 158 -7.40 -5.64 6.37
N PHE A 159 -8.29 -6.50 5.87
CA PHE A 159 -9.31 -6.11 4.89
C PHE A 159 -10.72 -6.11 5.50
N VAL A 160 -11.54 -5.22 4.95
CA VAL A 160 -12.99 -5.29 5.00
C VAL A 160 -13.47 -5.49 3.58
N ASP A 161 -14.07 -6.64 3.29
CA ASP A 161 -14.71 -6.94 2.02
C ASP A 161 -16.16 -6.46 2.08
N PHE A 162 -16.62 -5.75 1.06
CA PHE A 162 -17.95 -5.13 1.01
C PHE A 162 -18.94 -6.05 0.28
N GLU A 163 -19.25 -7.18 0.90
CA GLU A 163 -20.23 -8.15 0.41
C GLU A 163 -21.59 -7.95 1.12
N GLY A 164 -22.68 -7.97 0.36
CA GLY A 164 -24.02 -7.76 0.89
C GLY A 164 -24.28 -6.31 1.30
N THR A 165 -24.89 -6.10 2.45
CA THR A 165 -25.26 -4.79 2.98
C THR A 165 -24.47 -4.41 4.23
N TRP A 166 -24.50 -3.11 4.59
CA TRP A 166 -23.99 -2.65 5.89
C TRP A 166 -24.59 -3.42 7.08
N ASP A 167 -25.89 -3.73 7.02
CA ASP A 167 -26.55 -4.46 8.10
C ASP A 167 -26.08 -5.92 8.17
N ASP A 168 -25.81 -6.57 7.04
CA ASP A 168 -25.24 -7.91 7.00
C ASP A 168 -23.84 -7.91 7.60
N TYR A 169 -23.00 -6.97 7.17
CA TYR A 169 -21.67 -6.80 7.73
C TYR A 169 -21.75 -6.54 9.25
N LEU A 170 -22.62 -5.63 9.70
CA LEU A 170 -22.73 -5.32 11.11
C LEU A 170 -23.20 -6.54 11.93
N ARG A 171 -24.12 -7.36 11.38
CA ARG A 171 -24.57 -8.61 12.02
C ARG A 171 -23.43 -9.62 12.20
N SER A 172 -22.48 -9.67 11.30
CA SER A 172 -21.31 -10.56 11.39
C SER A 172 -20.26 -10.11 12.41
N ARG A 173 -20.36 -8.88 12.94
CA ARG A 173 -19.43 -8.36 13.95
C ARG A 173 -19.82 -8.78 15.37
N SER A 174 -18.87 -8.68 16.31
CA SER A 174 -19.11 -9.05 17.71
C SER A 174 -20.26 -8.25 18.33
N PRO A 175 -21.03 -8.83 19.26
CA PRO A 175 -22.13 -8.13 19.95
C PRO A 175 -21.68 -6.83 20.64
N LYS A 176 -20.45 -6.84 21.19
CA LYS A 176 -19.85 -5.67 21.85
C LYS A 176 -19.63 -4.52 20.86
N LEU A 177 -19.09 -4.80 19.66
CA LEU A 177 -18.88 -3.78 18.64
C LEU A 177 -20.21 -3.24 18.13
N ARG A 178 -21.18 -4.13 17.82
CA ARG A 178 -22.52 -3.72 17.38
C ARG A 178 -23.21 -2.78 18.38
N SER A 179 -23.17 -3.15 19.64
CA SER A 179 -23.77 -2.34 20.72
C SER A 179 -23.06 -0.97 20.85
N ASP A 180 -21.72 -0.95 20.79
CA ASP A 180 -20.93 0.29 20.86
C ASP A 180 -21.24 1.23 19.69
N ILE A 181 -21.27 0.70 18.45
CA ILE A 181 -21.62 1.46 17.25
C ILE A 181 -23.05 2.03 17.38
N ARG A 182 -24.05 1.18 17.66
CA ARG A 182 -25.45 1.61 17.77
C ARG A 182 -25.64 2.69 18.83
N ARG A 183 -25.02 2.52 19.99
CA ARG A 183 -25.07 3.48 21.08
C ARG A 183 -24.48 4.84 20.67
N LYS A 184 -23.32 4.82 20.00
CA LYS A 184 -22.64 6.05 19.55
C LYS A 184 -23.39 6.73 18.41
N LEU A 185 -23.79 5.99 17.39
CA LEU A 185 -24.61 6.55 16.30
C LEU A 185 -25.89 7.15 16.84
N LYS A 186 -26.65 6.42 17.70
CA LYS A 186 -27.87 6.97 18.33
C LYS A 186 -27.60 8.28 19.09
N LYS A 187 -26.47 8.36 19.81
CA LYS A 187 -26.11 9.56 20.58
C LYS A 187 -25.83 10.77 19.68
N TYR A 188 -25.18 10.56 18.54
CA TYR A 188 -24.67 11.65 17.68
C TYR A 188 -25.54 11.91 16.44
N ASP A 189 -26.11 10.88 15.80
CA ASP A 189 -27.03 11.03 14.66
C ASP A 189 -28.32 11.75 15.04
N LEU A 190 -28.93 11.38 16.20
CA LEU A 190 -30.17 12.01 16.67
C LEU A 190 -30.00 13.50 17.02
N THR A 191 -28.78 13.93 17.31
CA THR A 191 -28.47 15.32 17.62
C THR A 191 -28.03 16.13 16.42
N GLY A 192 -27.77 15.48 15.29
CA GLY A 192 -27.19 16.11 14.08
C GLY A 192 -25.79 16.71 14.30
N ARG A 193 -25.15 16.35 15.42
CA ARG A 193 -23.87 16.94 15.83
C ARG A 193 -22.67 16.37 15.07
N VAL A 194 -22.78 15.15 14.55
CA VAL A 194 -21.68 14.48 13.86
C VAL A 194 -22.06 14.24 12.41
N HIS A 195 -21.17 14.61 11.49
CA HIS A 195 -21.31 14.23 10.09
C HIS A 195 -19.96 13.81 9.49
N LEU A 196 -20.02 12.94 8.46
CA LEU A 196 -18.90 12.52 7.65
C LEU A 196 -18.95 13.29 6.33
N GLU A 197 -17.87 14.00 6.00
CA GLU A 197 -17.61 14.49 4.64
C GLU A 197 -16.59 13.56 3.98
N ARG A 198 -16.94 12.92 2.88
CA ARG A 198 -16.04 12.05 2.12
C ARG A 198 -15.86 12.56 0.72
N TYR A 199 -14.68 13.07 0.44
CA TYR A 199 -14.29 13.64 -0.83
C TYR A 199 -13.60 12.61 -1.70
N ARG A 200 -14.17 12.36 -2.90
CA ARG A 200 -13.62 11.52 -3.97
C ARG A 200 -13.81 12.23 -5.30
N PRO A 201 -12.78 12.90 -5.83
CA PRO A 201 -12.85 13.54 -7.14
C PRO A 201 -12.96 12.48 -8.24
N LYS A 202 -13.54 12.86 -9.37
CA LYS A 202 -13.62 12.02 -10.59
C LYS A 202 -12.39 12.19 -11.48
N GLY A 203 -11.50 13.11 -11.13
CA GLY A 203 -10.27 13.38 -11.84
C GLY A 203 -10.40 14.44 -12.94
N LYS A 204 -9.26 14.77 -13.51
CA LYS A 204 -9.11 15.83 -14.52
C LYS A 204 -9.89 15.57 -15.79
N ALA A 205 -10.02 14.31 -16.20
CA ALA A 205 -10.81 13.93 -17.38
C ALA A 205 -12.29 14.28 -17.23
N ALA A 206 -12.82 14.28 -15.99
CA ALA A 206 -14.19 14.68 -15.66
C ALA A 206 -14.30 16.16 -15.25
N ASN A 207 -13.23 16.95 -15.37
CA ASN A 207 -13.13 18.32 -14.87
C ASN A 207 -13.48 18.44 -13.36
N ASP A 208 -13.15 17.41 -12.57
CA ASP A 208 -13.38 17.30 -11.13
C ASP A 208 -12.07 16.89 -10.45
N CYS A 209 -11.19 17.86 -10.28
CA CYS A 209 -9.83 17.66 -9.77
C CYS A 209 -9.39 18.78 -8.79
N ASP A 210 -10.33 19.33 -8.02
CA ASP A 210 -9.98 20.25 -6.93
C ASP A 210 -9.24 19.50 -5.83
N PRO A 211 -8.01 19.87 -5.46
CA PRO A 211 -7.27 19.19 -4.42
C PRO A 211 -7.85 19.37 -3.00
N ARG A 212 -8.86 20.21 -2.81
CA ARG A 212 -9.52 20.48 -1.52
C ARG A 212 -8.47 20.66 -0.41
N TRP A 213 -7.60 21.65 -0.62
CA TRP A 213 -6.54 21.98 0.37
C TRP A 213 -7.10 22.29 1.75
N ASP A 214 -8.33 22.80 1.81
CA ASP A 214 -9.06 22.99 3.06
C ASP A 214 -9.19 21.70 3.88
N LEU A 215 -9.60 20.60 3.26
CA LEU A 215 -9.69 19.28 3.92
C LEU A 215 -8.30 18.72 4.24
N TYR A 216 -7.35 18.85 3.31
CA TYR A 216 -5.99 18.37 3.52
C TYR A 216 -5.32 19.06 4.73
N GLU A 217 -5.48 20.37 4.87
CA GLU A 217 -4.91 21.16 5.96
C GLU A 217 -5.58 20.82 7.30
N GLN A 218 -6.90 20.65 7.32
CA GLN A 218 -7.62 20.14 8.49
C GLN A 218 -7.11 18.75 8.93
N ALA A 219 -6.94 17.80 8.00
CA ALA A 219 -6.40 16.48 8.28
C ALA A 219 -4.97 16.57 8.86
N THR A 220 -4.13 17.43 8.29
CA THR A 220 -2.76 17.68 8.78
C THR A 220 -2.77 18.27 10.19
N ALA A 221 -3.65 19.23 10.48
CA ALA A 221 -3.78 19.83 11.81
C ALA A 221 -4.24 18.81 12.87
N ILE A 222 -5.16 17.90 12.51
CA ILE A 222 -5.56 16.79 13.39
C ILE A 222 -4.36 15.86 13.63
N ALA A 223 -3.62 15.51 12.58
CA ALA A 223 -2.45 14.64 12.69
C ALA A 223 -1.38 15.25 13.63
N GLU A 224 -1.11 16.55 13.52
CA GLU A 224 -0.16 17.26 14.41
C GLU A 224 -0.56 17.19 15.88
N LYS A 225 -1.85 17.25 16.19
CA LYS A 225 -2.39 17.16 17.55
C LYS A 225 -2.56 15.73 18.07
N SER A 226 -2.40 14.72 17.20
CA SER A 226 -2.51 13.31 17.51
C SER A 226 -1.14 12.70 17.90
N TRP A 227 -1.13 11.37 18.15
CA TRP A 227 0.12 10.62 18.31
C TRP A 227 1.09 10.79 17.13
N GLN A 228 0.58 11.12 15.95
CA GLN A 228 1.37 11.32 14.75
C GLN A 228 2.31 12.52 14.85
N GLY A 229 1.93 13.57 15.56
CA GLY A 229 2.76 14.76 15.74
C GLY A 229 4.08 14.48 16.46
N HIS A 230 4.13 13.42 17.27
CA HIS A 230 5.32 12.97 18.00
C HIS A 230 6.05 11.80 17.32
N SER A 231 5.55 11.33 16.18
CA SER A 231 6.14 10.17 15.47
C SER A 231 7.42 10.58 14.74
N THR A 232 8.48 9.80 14.93
CA THR A 232 9.77 9.95 14.24
C THR A 232 9.93 9.02 13.04
N THR A 233 8.94 8.19 12.74
CA THR A 233 9.04 7.14 11.71
C THR A 233 8.91 7.67 10.27
N GLY A 234 8.54 8.95 10.07
CA GLY A 234 8.34 9.51 8.74
C GLY A 234 7.07 9.04 8.02
N THR A 235 6.21 8.29 8.73
CA THR A 235 5.04 7.65 8.13
C THR A 235 3.73 8.42 8.35
N THR A 236 3.77 9.66 8.83
CA THR A 236 2.59 10.47 9.15
C THR A 236 2.39 11.62 8.17
N ILE A 237 1.12 12.03 7.94
CA ILE A 237 0.79 13.14 7.03
C ILE A 237 1.36 14.48 7.51
N SER A 238 1.59 14.64 8.82
CA SER A 238 2.16 15.84 9.44
C SER A 238 3.70 15.88 9.43
N HIS A 239 4.37 14.80 9.02
CA HIS A 239 5.84 14.72 9.06
C HIS A 239 6.50 15.68 8.07
N ARG A 240 7.18 16.71 8.60
CA ARG A 240 7.73 17.83 7.80
C ARG A 240 8.65 17.39 6.64
N PRO A 241 9.59 16.45 6.81
CA PRO A 241 10.50 16.03 5.74
C PRO A 241 9.81 15.47 4.49
N ILE A 242 8.67 14.81 4.64
CA ILE A 242 7.95 14.19 3.51
C ILE A 242 6.73 15.01 3.06
N ARG A 243 6.45 16.16 3.69
CA ARG A 243 5.27 16.97 3.37
C ARG A 243 5.16 17.33 1.89
N ARG A 244 6.28 17.66 1.24
CA ARG A 244 6.30 18.00 -0.19
C ARG A 244 5.94 16.77 -1.06
N TYR A 245 6.49 15.61 -0.73
CA TYR A 245 6.15 14.35 -1.40
C TYR A 245 4.65 14.04 -1.29
N ILE A 246 4.08 14.16 -0.08
CA ILE A 246 2.66 13.88 0.14
C ILE A 246 1.78 14.88 -0.63
N LYS A 247 2.14 16.17 -0.68
CA LYS A 247 1.41 17.18 -1.46
C LYS A 247 1.45 16.90 -2.95
N ASP A 248 2.60 16.51 -3.50
CA ASP A 248 2.72 16.14 -4.91
C ASP A 248 1.86 14.90 -5.22
N CYS A 249 1.88 13.87 -4.35
CA CYS A 249 1.01 12.70 -4.47
C CYS A 249 -0.47 13.05 -4.34
N HIS A 250 -0.83 13.99 -3.46
CA HIS A 250 -2.21 14.45 -3.29
C HIS A 250 -2.76 15.09 -4.56
N ILE A 251 -1.98 15.97 -5.20
CA ILE A 251 -2.34 16.57 -6.49
C ILE A 251 -2.52 15.48 -7.55
N ALA A 252 -1.53 14.60 -7.71
CA ALA A 252 -1.58 13.55 -8.73
C ALA A 252 -2.76 12.58 -8.52
N ALA A 253 -3.01 12.16 -7.27
CA ALA A 253 -4.14 11.30 -6.95
C ALA A 253 -5.49 12.00 -7.21
N THR A 254 -5.57 13.31 -6.95
CA THR A 254 -6.77 14.11 -7.26
C THR A 254 -7.00 14.21 -8.76
N GLU A 255 -5.94 14.52 -9.52
CA GLU A 255 -6.02 14.64 -10.98
C GLU A 255 -6.40 13.31 -11.67
N LEU A 256 -5.94 12.18 -11.11
CA LEU A 256 -6.28 10.84 -11.58
C LEU A 256 -7.62 10.32 -11.06
N GLY A 257 -8.32 11.08 -10.20
CA GLY A 257 -9.59 10.61 -9.60
C GLY A 257 -9.43 9.48 -8.57
N MET A 258 -8.27 9.37 -7.96
CA MET A 258 -7.91 8.28 -7.05
C MET A 258 -7.82 8.71 -5.58
N LEU A 259 -7.99 9.99 -5.28
CA LEU A 259 -8.00 10.45 -3.89
C LEU A 259 -9.30 10.02 -3.20
N ASP A 260 -9.19 9.60 -1.95
CA ASP A 260 -10.30 9.33 -1.04
C ASP A 260 -9.97 9.91 0.34
N LEU A 261 -10.52 11.07 0.64
CA LEU A 261 -10.30 11.79 1.90
C LEU A 261 -11.63 11.90 2.65
N ALA A 262 -11.69 11.29 3.82
CA ALA A 262 -12.85 11.36 4.70
C ALA A 262 -12.52 12.19 5.95
N MET A 263 -13.41 13.13 6.28
CA MET A 263 -13.34 13.99 7.46
C MET A 263 -14.56 13.77 8.35
N LEU A 264 -14.35 13.59 9.65
CA LEU A 264 -15.42 13.55 10.63
C LEU A 264 -15.48 14.87 11.39
N TYR A 265 -16.66 15.43 11.46
CA TYR A 265 -16.94 16.68 12.19
C TYR A 265 -17.80 16.44 13.41
N LEU A 266 -17.54 17.17 14.49
CA LEU A 266 -18.41 17.30 15.66
C LEU A 266 -18.72 18.78 15.85
N ASP A 267 -20.02 19.13 15.82
CA ASP A 267 -20.50 20.51 15.95
C ASP A 267 -19.77 21.48 14.98
N GLY A 268 -19.53 21.01 13.74
CA GLY A 268 -18.82 21.75 12.70
C GLY A 268 -17.29 21.76 12.81
N ASN A 269 -16.72 21.22 13.90
CA ASN A 269 -15.27 21.17 14.08
C ASN A 269 -14.70 19.84 13.55
N PRO A 270 -13.61 19.85 12.76
CA PRO A 270 -12.97 18.63 12.26
C PRO A 270 -12.25 17.90 13.40
N ILE A 271 -12.62 16.64 13.66
CA ILE A 271 -12.12 15.86 14.78
C ILE A 271 -11.43 14.56 14.39
N GLY A 272 -11.57 14.12 13.15
CA GLY A 272 -10.95 12.89 12.67
C GLY A 272 -10.87 12.85 11.16
N PHE A 273 -9.93 12.08 10.63
CA PHE A 273 -9.77 11.90 9.19
C PHE A 273 -9.34 10.47 8.83
N CYS A 274 -9.65 10.06 7.59
CA CYS A 274 -9.04 8.95 6.89
C CYS A 274 -8.52 9.46 5.55
N TYR A 275 -7.23 9.28 5.29
CA TYR A 275 -6.57 9.63 4.05
C TYR A 275 -6.24 8.34 3.31
N ASN A 276 -6.89 8.11 2.19
CA ASN A 276 -6.83 6.89 1.41
C ASN A 276 -6.62 7.21 -0.07
N TYR A 277 -6.29 6.17 -0.85
CA TYR A 277 -6.52 6.17 -2.28
C TYR A 277 -7.63 5.17 -2.62
N CYS A 278 -8.27 5.36 -3.78
CA CYS A 278 -9.31 4.46 -4.27
C CYS A 278 -9.10 4.21 -5.76
N SER A 279 -9.12 2.95 -6.17
CA SER A 279 -9.06 2.52 -7.57
C SER A 279 -10.00 1.35 -7.77
N ASP A 280 -10.87 1.41 -8.77
CA ASP A 280 -11.83 0.35 -9.12
C ASP A 280 -12.62 -0.22 -7.92
N GLY A 281 -13.04 0.66 -7.00
CA GLY A 281 -13.76 0.28 -5.77
C GLY A 281 -12.89 -0.34 -4.68
N HIS A 282 -11.58 -0.43 -4.87
CA HIS A 282 -10.64 -0.85 -3.82
C HIS A 282 -10.09 0.38 -3.11
N VAL A 283 -10.35 0.48 -1.81
CA VAL A 283 -9.91 1.57 -0.94
C VAL A 283 -8.65 1.17 -0.21
N PHE A 284 -7.57 1.94 -0.39
CA PHE A 284 -6.27 1.72 0.23
C PHE A 284 -6.08 2.72 1.36
N GLY A 285 -6.25 2.27 2.60
CA GLY A 285 -6.11 3.08 3.81
C GLY A 285 -4.64 3.40 4.10
N LEU A 286 -4.25 4.65 3.91
CA LEU A 286 -2.88 5.10 4.14
C LEU A 286 -2.69 5.62 5.54
N ARG A 287 -3.51 6.60 5.95
CA ARG A 287 -3.38 7.23 7.27
C ARG A 287 -4.75 7.58 7.84
N ARG A 288 -4.82 7.47 9.16
CA ARG A 288 -5.98 7.86 9.93
C ARG A 288 -5.54 8.57 11.19
N GLY A 289 -6.23 9.65 11.54
CA GLY A 289 -5.98 10.39 12.76
C GLY A 289 -7.28 10.79 13.46
N ASP A 290 -7.21 10.85 14.80
CA ASP A 290 -8.29 11.31 15.65
C ASP A 290 -7.74 12.41 16.58
N SER A 291 -8.46 13.51 16.75
CA SER A 291 -8.12 14.55 17.72
C SER A 291 -8.20 14.02 19.17
N PRO A 292 -7.58 14.67 20.15
CA PRO A 292 -7.75 14.32 21.55
C PRO A 292 -9.23 14.28 21.98
N GLU A 293 -10.02 15.24 21.54
CA GLU A 293 -11.46 15.32 21.80
C GLU A 293 -12.21 14.10 21.21
N ALA A 294 -11.90 13.73 19.96
CA ALA A 294 -12.49 12.54 19.35
C ALA A 294 -12.17 11.26 20.12
N ARG A 295 -10.98 11.17 20.72
CA ARG A 295 -10.58 10.02 21.55
C ARG A 295 -11.36 9.98 22.86
N GLU A 296 -11.51 11.11 23.56
CA GLU A 296 -12.26 11.24 24.80
C GLU A 296 -13.71 10.76 24.61
N HIS A 297 -14.34 11.14 23.52
CA HIS A 297 -15.71 10.75 23.18
C HIS A 297 -15.80 9.40 22.43
N GLY A 298 -14.69 8.74 22.14
CA GLY A 298 -14.64 7.46 21.41
C GLY A 298 -15.15 7.55 19.98
N LEU A 299 -15.04 8.74 19.35
CA LEU A 299 -15.56 9.03 18.01
C LEU A 299 -14.74 8.41 16.89
N GLY A 300 -13.53 7.94 17.17
CA GLY A 300 -12.80 7.12 16.22
C GLY A 300 -13.54 5.84 15.79
N THR A 301 -14.40 5.28 16.67
CA THR A 301 -15.29 4.19 16.28
C THR A 301 -16.36 4.67 15.29
N VAL A 302 -16.90 5.88 15.50
CA VAL A 302 -17.90 6.47 14.60
C VAL A 302 -17.30 6.76 13.24
N LEU A 303 -16.08 7.34 13.17
CA LEU A 303 -15.37 7.57 11.91
C LEU A 303 -15.21 6.28 11.11
N THR A 304 -14.72 5.20 11.75
CA THR A 304 -14.54 3.93 11.05
C THR A 304 -15.88 3.33 10.60
N ALA A 305 -16.91 3.35 11.47
CA ALA A 305 -18.24 2.85 11.12
C ALA A 305 -18.86 3.64 9.96
N ALA A 306 -18.75 4.97 9.99
CA ALA A 306 -19.28 5.84 8.96
C ALA A 306 -18.57 5.64 7.61
N LEU A 307 -17.21 5.53 7.62
CA LEU A 307 -16.43 5.23 6.43
C LEU A 307 -16.83 3.89 5.80
N ILE A 308 -16.92 2.82 6.60
CA ILE A 308 -17.31 1.48 6.12
C ILE A 308 -18.73 1.50 5.58
N ARG A 309 -19.67 2.13 6.27
CA ARG A 309 -21.05 2.26 5.83
C ARG A 309 -21.16 3.00 4.49
N ASP A 310 -20.49 4.14 4.36
CA ASP A 310 -20.46 4.92 3.12
C ASP A 310 -19.82 4.13 1.96
N SER A 311 -18.84 3.27 2.25
CA SER A 311 -18.26 2.36 1.24
C SER A 311 -19.26 1.30 0.76
N PHE A 312 -20.10 0.72 1.64
CA PHE A 312 -21.21 -0.15 1.23
C PHE A 312 -22.22 0.61 0.35
N GLU A 313 -22.58 1.84 0.74
CA GLU A 313 -23.53 2.67 -0.01
C GLU A 313 -22.99 3.10 -1.39
N ARG A 314 -21.67 3.25 -1.54
CA ARG A 314 -21.00 3.56 -2.81
C ARG A 314 -20.76 2.34 -3.70
N GLY A 315 -20.91 1.12 -3.18
CA GLY A 315 -20.60 -0.11 -3.90
C GLY A 315 -19.08 -0.35 -4.05
N ASP A 316 -18.28 0.10 -3.07
CA ASP A 316 -16.87 -0.28 -3.00
C ASP A 316 -16.74 -1.81 -2.87
N LYS A 317 -15.60 -2.35 -3.27
CA LYS A 317 -15.30 -3.80 -3.21
C LYS A 317 -14.59 -4.17 -1.92
N THR A 318 -13.53 -3.43 -1.58
CA THR A 318 -12.71 -3.70 -0.39
C THR A 318 -12.16 -2.43 0.24
N LEU A 319 -11.87 -2.51 1.53
CA LEU A 319 -11.04 -1.54 2.25
C LEU A 319 -9.83 -2.27 2.83
N ASP A 320 -8.64 -2.00 2.30
CA ASP A 320 -7.39 -2.32 2.98
C ASP A 320 -7.14 -1.29 4.07
N MET A 321 -7.15 -1.73 5.31
CA MET A 321 -6.90 -0.85 6.46
C MET A 321 -5.39 -0.57 6.68
N GLY A 322 -4.53 -1.10 5.82
CA GLY A 322 -3.08 -0.97 5.86
C GLY A 322 -2.40 -1.76 6.97
N PRO A 323 -1.07 -1.82 6.99
CA PRO A 323 -0.30 -2.41 8.08
C PRO A 323 -0.41 -1.55 9.36
N GLY A 324 -0.03 -2.11 10.51
CA GLY A 324 -0.02 -1.40 11.81
C GLY A 324 -0.78 -2.13 12.90
N SER A 325 -1.32 -1.39 13.89
CA SER A 325 -1.95 -2.00 15.07
C SER A 325 -3.11 -2.93 14.69
N PHE A 326 -2.85 -4.23 14.72
CA PHE A 326 -3.81 -5.29 14.45
C PHE A 326 -4.99 -5.24 15.44
N GLU A 327 -4.73 -5.04 16.73
CA GLU A 327 -5.75 -4.98 17.78
C GLU A 327 -6.84 -3.92 17.51
N ALA A 328 -6.45 -2.75 17.01
CA ALA A 328 -7.41 -1.70 16.69
C ALA A 328 -8.30 -2.05 15.48
N LYS A 329 -7.79 -2.87 14.56
CA LYS A 329 -8.44 -3.23 13.29
C LYS A 329 -9.22 -4.53 13.37
N ARG A 330 -8.78 -5.49 14.21
CA ARG A 330 -9.36 -6.84 14.37
C ARG A 330 -10.88 -6.86 14.46
N ARG A 331 -11.46 -5.91 15.18
CA ARG A 331 -12.91 -5.86 15.38
C ARG A 331 -13.70 -5.50 14.11
N TRP A 332 -13.01 -4.91 13.08
CA TRP A 332 -13.62 -4.46 11.83
C TRP A 332 -13.40 -5.44 10.67
N MET A 333 -12.33 -6.21 10.72
CA MET A 333 -11.89 -7.02 9.60
C MET A 333 -12.89 -8.11 9.20
N THR A 334 -12.94 -8.40 7.90
CA THR A 334 -13.52 -9.62 7.35
C THR A 334 -12.45 -10.68 7.16
N ARG A 335 -11.25 -10.27 6.70
CA ARG A 335 -10.09 -11.16 6.52
C ARG A 335 -8.77 -10.47 6.84
N ILE A 336 -7.74 -11.29 6.98
CA ILE A 336 -6.34 -10.88 7.02
C ILE A 336 -5.70 -11.39 5.73
N ALA A 337 -4.89 -10.53 5.10
CA ALA A 337 -4.11 -10.91 3.94
C ALA A 337 -2.61 -10.86 4.24
N THR A 338 -1.88 -11.84 3.72
CA THR A 338 -0.42 -11.87 3.79
C THR A 338 0.14 -11.06 2.63
N VAL A 339 0.95 -10.07 2.95
CA VAL A 339 1.76 -9.35 1.98
C VAL A 339 3.13 -9.99 1.91
N GLY A 340 3.50 -10.42 0.72
CA GLY A 340 4.69 -11.20 0.50
C GLY A 340 5.93 -10.40 0.15
N ARG A 341 7.03 -11.11 0.17
CA ARG A 341 8.30 -10.73 -0.45
C ARG A 341 8.93 -11.92 -1.14
N MET A 342 9.68 -11.65 -2.21
CA MET A 342 10.45 -12.66 -2.91
C MET A 342 11.89 -12.22 -3.00
N THR A 343 12.83 -13.04 -2.50
CA THR A 343 14.25 -12.71 -2.45
C THR A 343 15.08 -13.66 -3.29
N HIS A 344 16.17 -13.14 -3.87
CA HIS A 344 17.21 -13.93 -4.50
C HIS A 344 18.58 -13.46 -4.03
N TYR A 345 19.43 -14.43 -3.65
CA TYR A 345 20.79 -14.21 -3.16
C TYR A 345 21.79 -14.88 -4.11
N PRO A 346 22.49 -14.15 -4.98
CA PRO A 346 23.47 -14.74 -5.89
C PRO A 346 24.58 -15.48 -5.13
N MET A 347 24.94 -16.68 -5.58
CA MET A 347 25.94 -17.52 -4.89
C MET A 347 27.30 -16.84 -4.77
N LEU A 348 27.71 -16.08 -5.79
CA LEU A 348 29.00 -15.37 -5.84
C LEU A 348 28.97 -13.99 -5.16
N ALA A 349 27.95 -13.66 -4.36
CA ALA A 349 27.85 -12.41 -3.62
C ALA A 349 28.00 -12.67 -2.10
N PRO A 350 29.20 -12.62 -1.51
CA PRO A 350 29.42 -12.99 -0.10
C PRO A 350 28.52 -12.24 0.89
N ARG A 351 28.33 -10.93 0.68
CA ARG A 351 27.45 -10.10 1.50
C ARG A 351 25.99 -10.57 1.44
N ALA A 352 25.51 -10.94 0.25
CA ALA A 352 24.17 -11.47 0.08
C ALA A 352 24.00 -12.83 0.80
N GLN A 353 25.01 -13.71 0.74
CA GLN A 353 24.95 -15.00 1.43
C GLN A 353 24.92 -14.85 2.96
N ILE A 354 25.63 -13.87 3.52
CA ILE A 354 25.56 -13.60 4.97
C ILE A 354 24.15 -13.05 5.34
N LEU A 355 23.57 -12.21 4.51
CA LEU A 355 22.20 -11.75 4.71
C LEU A 355 21.18 -12.90 4.60
N ARG A 356 21.37 -13.81 3.64
CA ARG A 356 20.57 -15.03 3.52
C ARG A 356 20.58 -15.86 4.81
N LEU A 357 21.76 -16.09 5.35
CA LEU A 357 21.90 -16.81 6.62
C LEU A 357 21.19 -16.08 7.77
N LYS A 358 21.37 -14.76 7.86
CA LYS A 358 20.69 -13.94 8.87
C LYS A 358 19.17 -14.04 8.76
N HIS A 359 18.60 -13.85 7.55
CA HIS A 359 17.15 -13.94 7.32
C HIS A 359 16.62 -15.34 7.62
N TRP A 360 17.38 -16.39 7.27
CA TRP A 360 17.04 -17.77 7.64
C TRP A 360 17.00 -17.97 9.15
N LEU A 361 18.00 -17.49 9.89
CA LEU A 361 18.05 -17.55 11.37
C LEU A 361 16.88 -16.77 12.00
N GLN A 362 16.52 -15.60 11.44
CA GLN A 362 15.37 -14.83 11.89
C GLN A 362 14.06 -15.61 11.66
N SER A 363 13.84 -16.16 10.47
CA SER A 363 12.65 -16.94 10.17
C SER A 363 12.51 -18.20 11.04
N CYS A 364 13.63 -18.85 11.39
CA CYS A 364 13.64 -19.97 12.34
C CYS A 364 13.25 -19.52 13.76
N ARG A 365 13.67 -18.33 14.18
CA ARG A 365 13.34 -17.75 15.48
C ARG A 365 11.86 -17.36 15.55
N ASP A 366 11.36 -16.70 14.51
CA ASP A 366 9.95 -16.24 14.40
C ASP A 366 8.98 -17.43 14.38
N ARG A 367 9.33 -18.51 13.66
CA ARG A 367 8.55 -19.78 13.70
C ARG A 367 8.50 -20.40 15.10
N LYS A 368 9.60 -20.36 15.87
CA LYS A 368 9.62 -20.84 17.26
C LYS A 368 8.77 -19.96 18.16
N THR A 369 8.85 -18.64 18.00
CA THR A 369 8.07 -17.67 18.79
C THR A 369 6.60 -17.72 18.45
N GLY A 370 6.23 -17.84 17.16
CA GLY A 370 4.85 -18.04 16.71
C GLY A 370 4.24 -19.33 17.26
N ARG A 371 4.96 -20.47 17.20
CA ARG A 371 4.49 -21.73 17.78
C ARG A 371 4.31 -21.63 19.30
N LEU A 372 5.18 -20.91 20.01
CA LEU A 372 5.03 -20.66 21.46
C LEU A 372 3.80 -19.79 21.76
N ARG A 373 3.52 -18.80 20.91
CA ARG A 373 2.37 -17.90 21.06
C ARG A 373 1.05 -18.64 20.82
N THR A 374 0.96 -19.43 19.77
CA THR A 374 -0.22 -20.28 19.46
C THR A 374 -0.46 -21.30 20.58
N ALA A 375 0.60 -21.96 21.08
CA ALA A 375 0.48 -22.93 22.16
C ALA A 375 0.11 -22.29 23.52
N LEU A 376 0.42 -21.01 23.73
CA LEU A 376 0.00 -20.25 24.91
C LEU A 376 -1.44 -19.76 24.80
N GLU A 377 -1.88 -19.37 23.60
CA GLU A 377 -3.25 -18.96 23.30
C GLU A 377 -4.23 -20.14 23.39
N GLU A 378 -3.84 -21.33 22.93
CA GLU A 378 -4.63 -22.57 23.06
C GLU A 378 -4.78 -23.01 24.54
N LYS A 379 -3.79 -22.74 25.41
CA LYS A 379 -3.87 -23.04 26.85
C LYS A 379 -4.70 -22.04 27.67
N GLN A 380 -5.01 -20.88 27.10
CA GLN A 380 -5.81 -19.82 27.75
C GLN A 380 -7.27 -19.77 27.26
N SER A 381 -7.70 -20.64 26.35
CA SER A 381 -9.10 -20.82 25.98
C SER A 381 -9.76 -21.73 27.03
N PRO A 382 -10.67 -21.23 27.87
CA PRO A 382 -11.43 -22.11 28.77
C PRO A 382 -12.43 -22.91 27.92
N ALA A 383 -12.52 -24.20 28.22
CA ALA A 383 -13.50 -25.14 27.67
C ALA A 383 -14.94 -24.75 28.00
#